data_5094606ee84a29dfcc677294637072eb
#
_entry.id   5094606ee84a29dfcc677294637072eb
#
_cell.length_a   1.000
_cell.length_b   1.000
_cell.length_c   1.000
_cell.angle_alpha   90.00
_cell.angle_beta   90.00
_cell.angle_gamma   90.00
#
_symmetry.space_group_name_H-M   'P 1'
#
loop_
_entity.id
_entity.type
_entity.pdbx_description
1 polymer ?
#
loop_
_entity_poly.entity_id
_entity_poly.type
_entity_poly.pdbx_seq_one_letter_code
_entity_poly.pdbx_strand_id
1 'polypeptide(L)'
;KILQLSGYGGYAAGLPAGERRAANLAMLVEKAVDYEKTSYRGLFHFLRYIDKLQKYEVDFGEADTTGENANVVRVMTIHKSKGLEFPVVFVSGLGRKMNQMDASDRLVVHPDLGLGICEISGQPRVKKNSVFRSEIADRIRRENLGEELRILYVALTRAKEKLVLTGMIKDAQKTFSGYTGNVLPGKPVSYRQRVRAASYLDWILPAMLSYPQKYTLDVVPPEKIVWEEVEQAADSRENYEELLQHIDHAKPELLQQYDQWFS
;
A
#
# COMPACT_ATOMS: atom_id res chain seq x y z
N LYS A 1 26.86 5.32 -21.02
CA LYS A 1 27.40 5.03 -22.37
C LYS A 1 26.68 3.88 -23.05
N ILE A 2 26.56 2.67 -22.46
CA ILE A 2 25.92 1.50 -23.11
C ILE A 2 24.49 1.82 -23.57
N LEU A 3 23.64 2.39 -22.73
CA LEU A 3 22.27 2.77 -23.07
C LEU A 3 22.17 3.84 -24.19
N GLN A 4 23.19 4.72 -24.25
CA GLN A 4 23.26 5.76 -25.29
C GLN A 4 23.77 5.20 -26.63
N LEU A 5 24.80 4.33 -26.56
CA LEU A 5 25.42 3.76 -27.77
C LEU A 5 24.53 2.69 -28.42
N SER A 6 23.79 1.90 -27.63
CA SER A 6 22.90 0.86 -28.14
C SER A 6 21.55 1.37 -28.67
N GLY A 7 21.24 2.65 -28.46
CA GLY A 7 19.92 3.18 -28.78
C GLY A 7 18.77 2.63 -27.92
N TYR A 8 19.09 1.74 -26.93
CA TYR A 8 18.07 1.06 -26.10
C TYR A 8 17.16 2.05 -25.35
N GLY A 9 17.72 3.20 -24.94
CA GLY A 9 16.91 4.26 -24.30
C GLY A 9 15.80 4.80 -25.19
N GLY A 10 16.10 5.04 -26.50
CA GLY A 10 15.12 5.48 -27.48
C GLY A 10 14.10 4.38 -27.80
N TYR A 11 14.56 3.15 -27.96
CA TYR A 11 13.67 2.00 -28.14
C TYR A 11 12.68 1.84 -26.96
N ALA A 12 13.17 1.87 -25.73
CA ALA A 12 12.33 1.76 -24.54
C ALA A 12 11.31 2.90 -24.41
N ALA A 13 11.69 4.12 -24.82
CA ALA A 13 10.81 5.28 -24.83
C ALA A 13 9.71 5.20 -25.92
N GLY A 14 9.94 4.47 -27.00
CA GLY A 14 8.97 4.26 -28.07
C GLY A 14 7.94 3.16 -27.80
N LEU A 15 8.13 2.35 -26.74
CA LEU A 15 7.19 1.29 -26.36
C LEU A 15 6.00 1.85 -25.54
N PRO A 16 4.88 1.09 -25.40
CA PRO A 16 3.80 1.43 -24.51
C PRO A 16 4.32 1.76 -23.10
N ALA A 17 3.84 2.84 -22.48
CA ALA A 17 4.37 3.43 -21.25
C ALA A 17 5.86 3.84 -21.35
N GLY A 18 6.28 4.35 -22.53
CA GLY A 18 7.68 4.67 -22.84
C GLY A 18 8.32 5.69 -21.89
N GLU A 19 7.61 6.72 -21.46
CA GLU A 19 8.10 7.68 -20.48
C GLU A 19 8.49 6.99 -19.15
N ARG A 20 7.66 6.07 -18.67
CA ARG A 20 7.92 5.32 -17.45
C ARG A 20 9.13 4.39 -17.62
N ARG A 21 9.23 3.73 -18.78
CA ARG A 21 10.39 2.87 -19.10
C ARG A 21 11.69 3.66 -19.16
N ALA A 22 11.67 4.82 -19.77
CA ALA A 22 12.82 5.74 -19.84
C ALA A 22 13.22 6.22 -18.44
N ALA A 23 12.24 6.59 -17.60
CA ALA A 23 12.48 7.00 -16.22
C ALA A 23 13.04 5.85 -15.36
N ASN A 24 12.55 4.63 -15.51
CA ASN A 24 13.09 3.46 -14.82
C ASN A 24 14.55 3.15 -15.25
N LEU A 25 14.88 3.34 -16.52
CA LEU A 25 16.26 3.23 -16.99
C LEU A 25 17.15 4.32 -16.41
N ALA A 26 16.68 5.55 -16.30
CA ALA A 26 17.38 6.64 -15.66
C ALA A 26 17.63 6.34 -14.16
N MET A 27 16.62 5.85 -13.45
CA MET A 27 16.72 5.43 -12.06
C MET A 27 17.73 4.28 -11.88
N LEU A 28 17.79 3.31 -12.80
CA LEU A 28 18.80 2.24 -12.77
C LEU A 28 20.22 2.82 -12.88
N VAL A 29 20.42 3.81 -13.75
CA VAL A 29 21.72 4.48 -13.88
C VAL A 29 22.08 5.23 -12.60
N GLU A 30 21.12 5.93 -12.00
CA GLU A 30 21.32 6.63 -10.73
C GLU A 30 21.70 5.66 -9.61
N LYS A 31 20.99 4.54 -9.50
CA LYS A 31 21.31 3.46 -8.54
C LYS A 31 22.71 2.88 -8.76
N ALA A 32 23.13 2.71 -10.02
CA ALA A 32 24.49 2.25 -10.32
C ALA A 32 25.55 3.28 -9.90
N VAL A 33 25.30 4.57 -10.13
CA VAL A 33 26.20 5.66 -9.69
C VAL A 33 26.28 5.71 -8.15
N ASP A 34 25.14 5.58 -7.46
CA ASP A 34 25.12 5.56 -6.00
C ASP A 34 25.84 4.32 -5.43
N TYR A 35 25.67 3.18 -6.09
CA TYR A 35 26.42 1.96 -5.69
C TYR A 35 27.93 2.13 -5.84
N GLU A 36 28.41 2.82 -6.88
CA GLU A 36 29.83 3.09 -7.08
C GLU A 36 30.46 4.01 -6.00
N LYS A 37 29.63 4.77 -5.28
CA LYS A 37 30.08 5.56 -4.12
C LYS A 37 30.36 4.68 -2.89
N THR A 38 29.92 3.43 -2.90
CA THR A 38 30.15 2.50 -1.80
C THR A 38 31.55 1.87 -1.89
N SER A 39 31.93 1.08 -0.87
CA SER A 39 33.19 0.35 -0.86
C SER A 39 33.30 -0.76 -1.91
N TYR A 40 32.18 -1.20 -2.46
CA TYR A 40 32.10 -2.25 -3.47
C TYR A 40 31.88 -1.61 -4.85
N ARG A 41 32.89 -1.61 -5.68
CA ARG A 41 32.89 -0.96 -7.00
C ARG A 41 32.88 -1.99 -8.14
N GLY A 42 32.41 -1.58 -9.29
CA GLY A 42 32.48 -2.32 -10.54
C GLY A 42 31.21 -3.10 -10.88
N LEU A 43 31.04 -3.36 -12.18
CA LEU A 43 29.84 -3.94 -12.78
C LEU A 43 29.48 -5.30 -12.17
N PHE A 44 30.47 -6.16 -11.93
CA PHE A 44 30.22 -7.50 -11.37
C PHE A 44 29.56 -7.43 -9.98
N HIS A 45 30.06 -6.56 -9.11
CA HIS A 45 29.49 -6.38 -7.78
C HIS A 45 28.10 -5.73 -7.83
N PHE A 46 27.89 -4.81 -8.75
CA PHE A 46 26.58 -4.20 -8.97
C PHE A 46 25.57 -5.23 -9.46
N LEU A 47 25.91 -6.09 -10.42
CA LEU A 47 25.01 -7.17 -10.87
C LEU A 47 24.66 -8.11 -9.72
N ARG A 48 25.62 -8.55 -8.92
CA ARG A 48 25.33 -9.36 -7.72
C ARG A 48 24.46 -8.65 -6.71
N TYR A 49 24.57 -7.35 -6.60
CA TYR A 49 23.69 -6.54 -5.76
C TYR A 49 22.26 -6.57 -6.30
N ILE A 50 22.05 -6.38 -7.60
CA ILE A 50 20.74 -6.49 -8.25
C ILE A 50 20.14 -7.90 -8.07
N ASP A 51 20.92 -8.97 -8.27
CA ASP A 51 20.48 -10.35 -8.04
C ASP A 51 20.02 -10.59 -6.60
N LYS A 52 20.73 -10.01 -5.63
CA LYS A 52 20.30 -10.08 -4.22
C LYS A 52 18.99 -9.34 -3.97
N LEU A 53 18.82 -8.16 -4.55
CA LEU A 53 17.58 -7.40 -4.43
C LEU A 53 16.40 -8.20 -4.98
N GLN A 54 16.54 -8.81 -6.15
CA GLN A 54 15.54 -9.70 -6.73
C GLN A 54 15.23 -10.89 -5.81
N LYS A 55 16.26 -11.54 -5.28
CA LYS A 55 16.11 -12.70 -4.39
C LYS A 55 15.40 -12.36 -3.08
N TYR A 56 15.58 -11.15 -2.57
CA TYR A 56 14.96 -10.68 -1.33
C TYR A 56 13.67 -9.89 -1.57
N GLU A 57 13.17 -9.87 -2.83
CA GLU A 57 11.95 -9.15 -3.22
C GLU A 57 11.95 -7.67 -2.78
N VAL A 58 13.15 -7.06 -2.76
CA VAL A 58 13.28 -5.64 -2.45
C VAL A 58 12.84 -4.84 -3.67
N ASP A 59 11.64 -4.29 -3.60
CA ASP A 59 11.09 -3.41 -4.63
C ASP A 59 11.42 -1.94 -4.29
N PHE A 60 12.14 -1.26 -5.17
CA PHE A 60 12.38 0.19 -5.06
C PHE A 60 11.20 1.02 -5.58
N GLY A 61 10.17 0.37 -6.11
CA GLY A 61 9.08 1.02 -6.80
C GLY A 61 9.46 1.48 -8.21
N GLU A 62 8.46 1.89 -8.96
CA GLU A 62 8.64 2.52 -10.27
C GLU A 62 9.15 3.96 -10.10
N ALA A 63 9.91 4.45 -11.10
CA ALA A 63 10.32 5.84 -11.13
C ALA A 63 9.08 6.75 -11.19
N ASP A 64 9.03 7.74 -10.31
CA ASP A 64 7.95 8.73 -10.31
C ASP A 64 8.18 9.70 -11.49
N THR A 65 7.41 9.52 -12.56
CA THR A 65 7.45 10.35 -13.76
C THR A 65 6.54 11.57 -13.67
N THR A 66 5.64 11.56 -12.67
CA THR A 66 4.68 12.63 -12.47
C THR A 66 5.23 13.66 -11.47
N GLY A 67 5.50 14.87 -11.95
CA GLY A 67 5.87 15.98 -11.08
C GLY A 67 4.86 16.20 -9.95
N GLU A 68 5.29 16.78 -8.84
CA GLU A 68 4.44 16.99 -7.64
C GLU A 68 3.15 17.78 -7.96
N ASN A 69 3.19 18.65 -8.97
CA ASN A 69 2.08 19.50 -9.40
C ASN A 69 1.27 18.95 -10.58
N ALA A 70 1.49 17.70 -10.98
CA ALA A 70 0.72 17.10 -12.07
C ALA A 70 -0.75 16.90 -11.66
N ASN A 71 -1.67 17.20 -12.60
CA ASN A 71 -3.10 16.98 -12.42
C ASN A 71 -3.44 15.50 -12.60
N VAL A 72 -3.18 14.70 -11.57
CA VAL A 72 -3.33 13.23 -11.57
C VAL A 72 -3.97 12.73 -10.28
N VAL A 73 -4.62 11.59 -10.36
CA VAL A 73 -5.07 10.85 -9.18
C VAL A 73 -3.91 10.00 -8.67
N ARG A 74 -3.49 10.23 -7.42
CA ARG A 74 -2.40 9.48 -6.77
C ARG A 74 -2.94 8.41 -5.86
N VAL A 75 -2.56 7.16 -6.09
CA VAL A 75 -2.85 6.02 -5.20
C VAL A 75 -1.59 5.68 -4.43
N MET A 76 -1.68 5.73 -3.10
CA MET A 76 -0.53 5.48 -2.23
C MET A 76 -0.94 4.91 -0.88
N THR A 77 0.01 4.38 -0.12
CA THR A 77 -0.22 4.00 1.26
C THR A 77 -0.28 5.22 2.18
N ILE A 78 -0.96 5.11 3.32
CA ILE A 78 -1.02 6.19 4.33
C ILE A 78 0.40 6.59 4.78
N HIS A 79 1.31 5.62 4.90
CA HIS A 79 2.70 5.89 5.28
C HIS A 79 3.43 6.79 4.26
N LYS A 80 3.24 6.54 2.97
CA LYS A 80 3.83 7.36 1.90
C LYS A 80 3.22 8.77 1.83
N SER A 81 2.01 8.97 2.35
CA SER A 81 1.35 10.28 2.38
C SER A 81 1.83 11.20 3.52
N LYS A 82 2.67 10.71 4.44
CA LYS A 82 3.19 11.51 5.55
C LYS A 82 3.99 12.71 5.03
N GLY A 83 3.60 13.91 5.48
CA GLY A 83 4.23 15.17 5.04
C GLY A 83 3.64 15.77 3.77
N LEU A 84 2.79 15.03 3.03
CA LEU A 84 2.09 15.53 1.85
C LEU A 84 0.69 16.01 2.23
N GLU A 85 0.13 16.91 1.40
CA GLU A 85 -1.25 17.40 1.54
C GLU A 85 -1.92 17.46 0.17
N PHE A 86 -3.21 17.15 0.12
CA PHE A 86 -3.97 17.08 -1.13
C PHE A 86 -5.30 17.82 -0.97
N PRO A 87 -5.82 18.46 -2.03
CA PRO A 87 -7.14 19.11 -1.99
C PRO A 87 -8.24 18.13 -1.56
N VAL A 88 -8.31 16.96 -2.21
CA VAL A 88 -9.30 15.92 -1.95
C VAL A 88 -8.60 14.61 -1.64
N VAL A 89 -9.02 13.94 -0.57
CA VAL A 89 -8.44 12.65 -0.15
C VAL A 89 -9.55 11.62 0.03
N PHE A 90 -9.35 10.46 -0.58
CA PHE A 90 -10.16 9.26 -0.36
C PHE A 90 -9.36 8.28 0.50
N VAL A 91 -9.87 7.96 1.68
CA VAL A 91 -9.28 6.90 2.53
C VAL A 91 -10.16 5.67 2.42
N SER A 92 -9.64 4.63 1.78
CA SER A 92 -10.39 3.43 1.44
C SER A 92 -10.02 2.24 2.33
N GLY A 93 -10.94 1.27 2.44
CA GLY A 93 -10.69 0.02 3.15
C GLY A 93 -10.77 0.09 4.67
N LEU A 94 -11.42 1.10 5.22
CA LEU A 94 -11.50 1.36 6.67
C LEU A 94 -12.20 0.24 7.48
N GLY A 95 -12.99 -0.62 6.82
CA GLY A 95 -13.61 -1.81 7.44
C GLY A 95 -12.69 -3.02 7.56
N ARG A 96 -11.46 -2.95 7.01
CA ARG A 96 -10.50 -4.05 7.11
C ARG A 96 -10.03 -4.22 8.55
N LYS A 97 -9.96 -5.48 8.99
CA LYS A 97 -9.46 -5.80 10.33
C LYS A 97 -7.98 -5.47 10.45
N MET A 98 -7.61 -4.85 11.56
CA MET A 98 -6.22 -4.61 11.94
C MET A 98 -5.48 -5.92 12.20
N ASN A 99 -4.20 -5.98 11.86
CA ASN A 99 -3.37 -7.13 12.14
C ASN A 99 -3.05 -7.21 13.64
N GLN A 100 -3.31 -8.37 14.25
CA GLN A 100 -3.01 -8.64 15.66
C GLN A 100 -2.22 -9.94 15.82
N MET A 101 -1.51 -10.37 14.78
CA MET A 101 -0.78 -11.64 14.79
C MET A 101 0.28 -11.67 15.90
N ASP A 102 1.02 -10.59 16.09
CA ASP A 102 2.10 -10.48 17.07
C ASP A 102 1.63 -10.73 18.51
N ALA A 103 0.39 -10.35 18.84
CA ALA A 103 -0.21 -10.59 20.16
C ALA A 103 -0.85 -11.98 20.29
N SER A 104 -1.06 -12.70 19.19
CA SER A 104 -1.75 -14.00 19.17
C SER A 104 -0.82 -15.21 19.12
N ASP A 105 0.47 -15.01 18.87
CA ASP A 105 1.47 -16.06 18.76
C ASP A 105 1.67 -16.85 20.06
N ARG A 106 2.22 -18.06 19.93
CA ARG A 106 2.54 -18.92 21.09
C ARG A 106 3.64 -18.33 21.97
N LEU A 107 4.58 -17.65 21.34
CA LEU A 107 5.64 -16.89 21.96
C LEU A 107 5.40 -15.42 21.68
N VAL A 108 5.19 -14.62 22.70
CA VAL A 108 5.09 -13.17 22.59
C VAL A 108 6.32 -12.53 23.22
N VAL A 109 6.86 -11.52 22.56
CA VAL A 109 8.07 -10.82 22.99
C VAL A 109 7.75 -9.35 23.14
N HIS A 110 8.11 -8.76 24.27
CA HIS A 110 7.98 -7.33 24.51
C HIS A 110 9.29 -6.78 25.05
N PRO A 111 9.78 -5.62 24.54
CA PRO A 111 11.08 -5.09 24.95
C PRO A 111 11.23 -4.89 26.45
N ASP A 112 10.21 -4.38 27.11
CA ASP A 112 10.24 -4.05 28.54
C ASP A 112 9.76 -5.19 29.45
N LEU A 113 8.84 -6.05 28.96
CA LEU A 113 8.21 -7.11 29.75
C LEU A 113 8.84 -8.49 29.51
N GLY A 114 9.71 -8.62 28.51
CA GLY A 114 10.40 -9.86 28.20
C GLY A 114 9.55 -10.86 27.41
N LEU A 115 9.63 -12.14 27.76
CA LEU A 115 9.07 -13.25 26.98
C LEU A 115 7.84 -13.84 27.67
N GLY A 116 6.76 -14.00 26.90
CA GLY A 116 5.56 -14.69 27.32
C GLY A 116 5.34 -15.97 26.50
N ILE A 117 5.25 -17.13 27.17
CA ILE A 117 5.06 -18.43 26.51
C ILE A 117 3.73 -19.06 26.88
N CYS A 118 3.20 -19.87 25.95
CA CYS A 118 2.08 -20.77 26.24
C CYS A 118 2.59 -21.99 27.01
N GLU A 119 1.93 -22.33 28.08
CA GLU A 119 2.16 -23.58 28.82
C GLU A 119 1.41 -24.73 28.15
N ILE A 120 2.09 -25.85 27.98
CA ILE A 120 1.46 -27.11 27.50
C ILE A 120 1.38 -28.04 28.67
N SER A 121 0.19 -28.21 29.23
CA SER A 121 -0.05 -29.16 30.32
C SER A 121 -0.24 -30.58 29.77
N GLY A 122 0.39 -31.56 30.41
CA GLY A 122 0.42 -33.00 30.26
C GLY A 122 -0.64 -33.73 29.39
N GLN A 123 -1.31 -34.70 29.90
CA GLN A 123 -2.41 -35.44 29.23
C GLN A 123 -3.76 -35.04 29.83
N PRO A 124 -4.77 -34.62 29.01
CA PRO A 124 -4.71 -34.32 27.59
C PRO A 124 -3.90 -33.03 27.31
N ARG A 125 -3.24 -32.95 26.15
CA ARG A 125 -2.44 -31.76 25.72
C ARG A 125 -3.30 -30.52 25.62
N VAL A 126 -3.51 -29.82 26.71
CA VAL A 126 -4.26 -28.58 26.78
C VAL A 126 -3.26 -27.41 26.76
N LYS A 127 -3.42 -26.52 25.80
CA LYS A 127 -2.67 -25.26 25.76
C LYS A 127 -3.31 -24.25 26.72
N LYS A 128 -2.55 -23.78 27.67
CA LYS A 128 -2.96 -22.71 28.58
C LYS A 128 -2.04 -21.52 28.37
N ASN A 129 -2.62 -20.34 28.19
CA ASN A 129 -1.84 -19.12 28.24
C ASN A 129 -1.46 -18.86 29.70
N SER A 130 -0.19 -18.65 29.97
CA SER A 130 0.22 -18.14 31.27
C SER A 130 -0.36 -16.73 31.49
N VAL A 131 -0.58 -16.37 32.74
CA VAL A 131 -1.05 -15.00 33.08
C VAL A 131 -0.08 -13.97 32.53
N PHE A 132 1.21 -14.23 32.66
CA PHE A 132 2.27 -13.35 32.18
C PHE A 132 2.23 -13.17 30.66
N ARG A 133 2.06 -14.28 29.88
CA ARG A 133 1.88 -14.17 28.43
C ARG A 133 0.65 -13.35 28.06
N SER A 134 -0.45 -13.53 28.79
CA SER A 134 -1.70 -12.81 28.54
C SER A 134 -1.52 -11.30 28.75
N GLU A 135 -0.81 -10.90 29.80
CA GLU A 135 -0.52 -9.50 30.08
C GLU A 135 0.40 -8.88 29.01
N ILE A 136 1.45 -9.60 28.60
CA ILE A 136 2.32 -9.15 27.49
C ILE A 136 1.51 -9.01 26.19
N ALA A 137 0.68 -9.98 25.84
CA ALA A 137 -0.16 -9.93 24.65
C ALA A 137 -1.15 -8.75 24.67
N ASP A 138 -1.74 -8.46 25.84
CA ASP A 138 -2.63 -7.31 26.00
C ASP A 138 -1.87 -5.97 25.93
N ARG A 139 -0.64 -5.93 26.40
CA ARG A 139 0.23 -4.76 26.26
C ARG A 139 0.56 -4.50 24.79
N ILE A 140 1.05 -5.52 24.06
CA ILE A 140 1.34 -5.45 22.62
C ILE A 140 0.09 -4.99 21.85
N ARG A 141 -1.08 -5.56 22.15
CA ARG A 141 -2.34 -5.18 21.48
C ARG A 141 -2.67 -3.70 21.69
N ARG A 142 -2.52 -3.18 22.91
CA ARG A 142 -2.77 -1.76 23.20
C ARG A 142 -1.79 -0.83 22.49
N GLU A 143 -0.53 -1.22 22.40
CA GLU A 143 0.49 -0.46 21.68
C GLU A 143 0.23 -0.45 20.19
N ASN A 144 -0.06 -1.60 19.58
CA ASN A 144 -0.45 -1.69 18.19
C ASN A 144 -1.68 -0.84 17.86
N LEU A 145 -2.72 -0.85 18.73
CA LEU A 145 -3.88 0.04 18.56
C LEU A 145 -3.49 1.52 18.65
N GLY A 146 -2.51 1.88 19.48
CA GLY A 146 -1.98 3.23 19.56
C GLY A 146 -1.29 3.66 18.27
N GLU A 147 -0.50 2.77 17.65
CA GLU A 147 0.14 3.04 16.35
C GLU A 147 -0.90 3.15 15.23
N GLU A 148 -1.90 2.27 15.20
CA GLU A 148 -2.98 2.34 14.22
C GLU A 148 -3.78 3.65 14.33
N LEU A 149 -4.00 4.15 15.54
CA LEU A 149 -4.62 5.47 15.73
C LEU A 149 -3.74 6.62 15.21
N ARG A 150 -2.41 6.53 15.34
CA ARG A 150 -1.50 7.51 14.75
C ARG A 150 -1.52 7.46 13.23
N ILE A 151 -1.56 6.26 12.64
CA ILE A 151 -1.70 6.07 11.20
C ILE A 151 -3.02 6.67 10.71
N LEU A 152 -4.12 6.39 11.40
CA LEU A 152 -5.42 6.98 11.08
C LEU A 152 -5.38 8.52 11.17
N TYR A 153 -4.77 9.08 12.21
CA TYR A 153 -4.60 10.53 12.34
C TYR A 153 -3.83 11.12 11.13
N VAL A 154 -2.76 10.46 10.69
CA VAL A 154 -2.04 10.87 9.47
C VAL A 154 -2.99 10.89 8.28
N ALA A 155 -3.77 9.83 8.06
CA ALA A 155 -4.70 9.75 6.94
C ALA A 155 -5.75 10.88 6.96
N LEU A 156 -6.36 11.13 8.15
CA LEU A 156 -7.40 12.14 8.32
C LEU A 156 -6.91 13.58 8.16
N THR A 157 -5.61 13.82 8.33
CA THR A 157 -4.99 15.15 8.23
C THR A 157 -4.38 15.46 6.88
N ARG A 158 -4.54 14.60 5.87
CA ARG A 158 -3.96 14.84 4.52
C ARG A 158 -4.84 15.72 3.63
N ALA A 159 -6.13 15.77 3.90
CA ALA A 159 -7.07 16.55 3.10
C ALA A 159 -7.06 18.03 3.49
N LYS A 160 -6.94 18.91 2.47
CA LYS A 160 -7.09 20.37 2.65
C LYS A 160 -8.56 20.80 2.59
N GLU A 161 -9.32 20.25 1.65
CA GLU A 161 -10.68 20.71 1.34
C GLU A 161 -11.71 19.62 1.64
N LYS A 162 -11.53 18.41 1.10
CA LYS A 162 -12.52 17.34 1.19
C LYS A 162 -11.90 16.01 1.56
N LEU A 163 -12.43 15.38 2.59
CA LEU A 163 -12.07 14.04 3.03
C LEU A 163 -13.25 13.10 2.82
N VAL A 164 -13.02 12.03 2.06
CA VAL A 164 -13.99 10.97 1.82
C VAL A 164 -13.48 9.68 2.42
N LEU A 165 -14.26 9.10 3.31
CA LEU A 165 -13.93 7.87 4.03
C LEU A 165 -14.81 6.74 3.50
N THR A 166 -14.19 5.63 3.04
CA THR A 166 -14.94 4.50 2.52
C THR A 166 -14.59 3.21 3.24
N GLY A 167 -15.58 2.37 3.45
CA GLY A 167 -15.37 1.07 4.08
C GLY A 167 -16.54 0.14 3.85
N MET A 168 -16.28 -1.16 3.87
CA MET A 168 -17.31 -2.18 3.75
C MET A 168 -17.66 -2.77 5.10
N ILE A 169 -18.94 -2.98 5.32
CA ILE A 169 -19.50 -3.68 6.47
C ILE A 169 -20.47 -4.75 5.98
N LYS A 170 -20.56 -5.87 6.69
CA LYS A 170 -21.41 -7.00 6.28
C LYS A 170 -22.88 -6.70 6.46
N ASP A 171 -23.23 -6.02 7.53
CA ASP A 171 -24.60 -5.73 7.95
C ASP A 171 -24.63 -4.35 8.58
N ALA A 172 -25.20 -3.39 7.87
CA ALA A 172 -25.27 -2.01 8.30
C ALA A 172 -26.16 -1.88 9.54
N GLN A 173 -27.34 -2.49 9.53
CA GLN A 173 -28.32 -2.36 10.60
C GLN A 173 -27.78 -2.92 11.93
N LYS A 174 -27.16 -4.10 11.89
CA LYS A 174 -26.53 -4.71 13.06
C LYS A 174 -25.35 -3.90 13.57
N THR A 175 -24.53 -3.37 12.65
CA THR A 175 -23.38 -2.56 13.01
C THR A 175 -23.80 -1.26 13.70
N PHE A 176 -24.72 -0.53 13.12
CA PHE A 176 -25.21 0.73 13.71
C PHE A 176 -25.95 0.51 15.02
N SER A 177 -26.81 -0.51 15.14
CA SER A 177 -27.49 -0.82 16.40
C SER A 177 -26.51 -1.19 17.51
N GLY A 178 -25.38 -1.84 17.19
CA GLY A 178 -24.32 -2.15 18.14
C GLY A 178 -23.62 -0.92 18.72
N TYR A 179 -23.59 0.19 17.99
CA TYR A 179 -22.99 1.44 18.46
C TYR A 179 -23.99 2.37 19.17
N THR A 180 -25.24 2.43 18.72
CA THR A 180 -26.23 3.41 19.21
C THR A 180 -26.46 3.33 20.73
N GLY A 181 -26.38 2.16 21.34
CA GLY A 181 -26.52 1.98 22.78
C GLY A 181 -25.33 2.46 23.63
N ASN A 182 -24.19 2.73 22.99
CA ASN A 182 -22.93 3.03 23.67
C ASN A 182 -22.36 4.42 23.31
N VAL A 183 -23.01 5.14 22.41
CA VAL A 183 -22.59 6.46 21.94
C VAL A 183 -23.43 7.54 22.63
N LEU A 184 -22.75 8.48 23.26
CA LEU A 184 -23.40 9.64 23.86
C LEU A 184 -23.22 10.86 22.95
N PRO A 185 -24.29 11.53 22.51
CA PRO A 185 -24.19 12.73 21.68
C PRO A 185 -23.28 13.79 22.32
N GLY A 186 -22.38 14.34 21.51
CA GLY A 186 -21.43 15.39 21.94
C GLY A 186 -20.30 14.92 22.85
N LYS A 187 -20.19 13.61 23.13
CA LYS A 187 -19.09 13.06 23.93
C LYS A 187 -18.11 12.25 23.10
N PRO A 188 -16.82 12.25 23.47
CA PRO A 188 -15.82 11.43 22.77
C PRO A 188 -16.10 9.93 22.96
N VAL A 189 -15.64 9.14 22.00
CA VAL A 189 -15.69 7.67 22.06
C VAL A 189 -15.02 7.16 23.32
N SER A 190 -15.70 6.31 24.08
CA SER A 190 -15.21 5.81 25.37
C SER A 190 -13.91 5.01 25.23
N TYR A 191 -13.09 4.99 26.29
CA TYR A 191 -11.86 4.19 26.32
C TYR A 191 -12.13 2.71 25.97
N ARG A 192 -13.20 2.13 26.57
CA ARG A 192 -13.58 0.73 26.34
C ARG A 192 -13.89 0.44 24.87
N GLN A 193 -14.54 1.35 24.17
CA GLN A 193 -14.82 1.21 22.73
C GLN A 193 -13.53 1.32 21.91
N ARG A 194 -12.68 2.28 22.26
CA ARG A 194 -11.40 2.47 21.53
C ARG A 194 -10.48 1.25 21.60
N VAL A 195 -10.33 0.63 22.77
CA VAL A 195 -9.45 -0.55 22.93
C VAL A 195 -10.05 -1.86 22.40
N ARG A 196 -11.34 -1.87 22.09
CA ARG A 196 -12.03 -3.03 21.49
C ARG A 196 -12.14 -2.95 19.97
N ALA A 197 -11.71 -1.86 19.38
CA ALA A 197 -11.75 -1.67 17.94
C ALA A 197 -10.95 -2.77 17.24
N ALA A 198 -11.52 -3.31 16.18
CA ALA A 198 -10.90 -4.29 15.30
C ALA A 198 -10.59 -3.73 13.90
N SER A 199 -11.20 -2.57 13.58
CA SER A 199 -11.03 -1.86 12.32
C SER A 199 -11.05 -0.34 12.56
N TYR A 200 -10.63 0.45 11.58
CA TYR A 200 -10.74 1.92 11.66
C TYR A 200 -12.20 2.39 11.74
N LEU A 201 -13.13 1.67 11.11
CA LEU A 201 -14.55 2.00 11.20
C LEU A 201 -15.09 1.91 12.65
N ASP A 202 -14.52 1.03 13.49
CA ASP A 202 -14.92 0.92 14.89
C ASP A 202 -14.57 2.16 15.73
N TRP A 203 -13.69 3.01 15.23
CA TRP A 203 -13.41 4.34 15.82
C TRP A 203 -14.21 5.45 15.15
N ILE A 204 -14.32 5.39 13.81
CA ILE A 204 -14.91 6.46 13.01
C ILE A 204 -16.43 6.49 13.17
N LEU A 205 -17.13 5.36 13.02
CA LEU A 205 -18.59 5.33 13.08
C LEU A 205 -19.14 5.82 14.44
N PRO A 206 -18.63 5.35 15.61
CA PRO A 206 -19.09 5.90 16.88
C PRO A 206 -18.81 7.41 17.03
N ALA A 207 -17.67 7.89 16.51
CA ALA A 207 -17.35 9.31 16.55
C ALA A 207 -18.31 10.14 15.69
N MET A 208 -18.64 9.65 14.49
CA MET A 208 -19.63 10.28 13.61
C MET A 208 -21.04 10.30 14.24
N LEU A 209 -21.46 9.20 14.84
CA LEU A 209 -22.75 9.12 15.54
C LEU A 209 -22.81 10.07 16.77
N SER A 210 -21.67 10.37 17.40
CA SER A 210 -21.61 11.37 18.47
C SER A 210 -21.79 12.81 17.98
N TYR A 211 -21.47 13.10 16.71
CA TYR A 211 -21.51 14.44 16.12
C TYR A 211 -22.17 14.44 14.74
N PRO A 212 -23.44 14.03 14.61
CA PRO A 212 -24.08 13.79 13.30
C PRO A 212 -24.17 15.03 12.42
N GLN A 213 -24.12 16.24 13.00
CA GLN A 213 -24.22 17.49 12.21
C GLN A 213 -22.90 17.84 11.48
N LYS A 214 -21.79 17.17 11.77
CA LYS A 214 -20.49 17.48 11.17
C LYS A 214 -20.13 16.62 9.97
N TYR A 215 -20.90 15.57 9.71
CA TYR A 215 -20.58 14.57 8.70
C TYR A 215 -21.81 14.17 7.91
N THR A 216 -21.59 13.81 6.66
CA THR A 216 -22.60 13.13 5.84
C THR A 216 -22.24 11.65 5.81
N LEU A 217 -23.20 10.76 6.08
CA LEU A 217 -23.03 9.33 6.08
C LEU A 217 -24.01 8.69 5.11
N ASP A 218 -23.48 8.07 4.07
CA ASP A 218 -24.27 7.34 3.08
C ASP A 218 -23.98 5.84 3.18
N VAL A 219 -25.06 5.05 3.22
CA VAL A 219 -24.98 3.59 3.17
C VAL A 219 -25.43 3.14 1.78
N VAL A 220 -24.48 2.68 0.98
CA VAL A 220 -24.73 2.23 -0.38
C VAL A 220 -24.85 0.70 -0.38
N PRO A 221 -26.05 0.14 -0.69
CA PRO A 221 -26.20 -1.30 -0.83
C PRO A 221 -25.48 -1.81 -2.09
N PRO A 222 -25.02 -3.07 -2.10
CA PRO A 222 -24.22 -3.62 -3.21
C PRO A 222 -24.91 -3.50 -4.58
N GLU A 223 -26.23 -3.60 -4.62
CA GLU A 223 -27.04 -3.55 -5.85
C GLU A 223 -27.01 -2.16 -6.52
N LYS A 224 -26.65 -1.12 -5.78
CA LYS A 224 -26.49 0.24 -6.30
C LYS A 224 -25.09 0.55 -6.80
N ILE A 225 -24.14 -0.36 -6.61
CA ILE A 225 -22.79 -0.21 -7.12
C ILE A 225 -22.79 -0.67 -8.57
N VAL A 226 -22.91 0.27 -9.49
CA VAL A 226 -22.79 0.01 -10.92
C VAL A 226 -21.30 -0.02 -11.23
N TRP A 227 -20.81 -1.17 -11.65
CA TRP A 227 -19.47 -1.31 -12.25
C TRP A 227 -19.62 -0.90 -13.72
N GLU A 228 -19.25 0.30 -14.06
CA GLU A 228 -18.95 0.60 -15.46
C GLU A 228 -17.72 -0.25 -15.82
N GLU A 229 -17.92 -1.29 -16.60
CA GLU A 229 -16.82 -1.99 -17.26
C GLU A 229 -16.16 -0.93 -18.13
N VAL A 230 -14.92 -0.57 -17.76
CA VAL A 230 -14.14 0.38 -18.53
C VAL A 230 -13.79 -0.32 -19.82
N GLU A 231 -14.58 -0.10 -20.88
CA GLU A 231 -14.34 -0.56 -22.25
C GLU A 231 -12.96 -0.12 -22.80
N GLN A 232 -12.27 0.77 -22.11
CA GLN A 232 -10.91 1.24 -22.46
C GLN A 232 -9.81 0.16 -22.42
N ALA A 233 -10.09 -1.03 -21.86
CA ALA A 233 -9.12 -2.13 -21.94
C ALA A 233 -9.11 -2.81 -23.33
N ALA A 234 -10.17 -2.69 -24.12
CA ALA A 234 -10.24 -3.23 -25.48
C ALA A 234 -9.41 -2.39 -26.47
N ASP A 235 -9.55 -1.06 -26.42
CA ASP A 235 -8.77 -0.12 -27.26
C ASP A 235 -7.25 -0.27 -27.07
N SER A 236 -6.81 -0.64 -25.86
CA SER A 236 -5.39 -0.85 -25.59
C SER A 236 -4.85 -2.15 -26.22
N ARG A 237 -5.69 -3.15 -26.43
CA ARG A 237 -5.29 -4.44 -27.06
C ARG A 237 -5.26 -4.34 -28.59
N GLU A 238 -6.22 -3.68 -29.20
CA GLU A 238 -6.21 -3.44 -30.66
C GLU A 238 -4.99 -2.59 -31.06
N ASN A 239 -4.69 -1.52 -30.34
CA ASN A 239 -3.47 -0.74 -30.55
C ASN A 239 -2.18 -1.54 -30.35
N TYR A 240 -2.17 -2.53 -29.45
CA TYR A 240 -0.99 -3.35 -29.21
C TYR A 240 -0.77 -4.36 -30.36
N GLU A 241 -1.82 -4.95 -30.90
CA GLU A 241 -1.74 -5.88 -32.04
C GLU A 241 -1.36 -5.17 -33.34
N GLU A 242 -1.89 -3.97 -33.59
CA GLU A 242 -1.46 -3.11 -34.71
C GLU A 242 0.02 -2.72 -34.60
N LEU A 243 0.49 -2.38 -33.39
CA LEU A 243 1.88 -2.02 -33.14
C LEU A 243 2.83 -3.21 -33.32
N LEU A 244 2.41 -4.42 -32.92
CA LEU A 244 3.17 -5.66 -33.17
C LEU A 244 3.26 -5.98 -34.65
N GLN A 245 2.18 -5.79 -35.43
CA GLN A 245 2.21 -5.95 -36.90
C GLN A 245 3.18 -4.97 -37.57
N HIS A 246 3.21 -3.71 -37.11
CA HIS A 246 4.17 -2.71 -37.61
C HIS A 246 5.62 -3.05 -37.28
N ILE A 247 5.88 -3.62 -36.10
CA ILE A 247 7.22 -4.06 -35.68
C ILE A 247 7.68 -5.28 -36.51
N ASP A 248 6.81 -6.22 -36.79
CA ASP A 248 7.16 -7.40 -37.64
C ASP A 248 7.47 -7.02 -39.08
N HIS A 249 6.85 -5.97 -39.62
CA HIS A 249 7.20 -5.44 -40.94
C HIS A 249 8.48 -4.59 -40.96
N ALA A 250 8.86 -4.00 -39.84
CA ALA A 250 10.10 -3.21 -39.71
C ALA A 250 11.37 -4.03 -39.43
N LYS A 251 11.23 -5.32 -39.06
CA LYS A 251 12.35 -6.21 -38.74
C LYS A 251 13.42 -6.38 -39.85
N PRO A 252 13.06 -6.50 -41.16
CA PRO A 252 14.08 -6.69 -42.18
C PRO A 252 14.97 -5.48 -42.40
N GLU A 253 14.44 -4.27 -42.27
CA GLU A 253 15.23 -3.04 -42.47
C GLU A 253 16.16 -2.73 -41.29
N LEU A 254 15.71 -2.99 -40.08
CA LEU A 254 16.53 -2.83 -38.87
C LEU A 254 17.67 -3.86 -38.83
N LEU A 255 17.46 -5.09 -39.27
CA LEU A 255 18.50 -6.13 -39.34
C LEU A 255 19.56 -5.77 -40.37
N GLN A 256 19.20 -5.21 -41.55
CA GLN A 256 20.18 -4.76 -42.56
C GLN A 256 21.02 -3.59 -42.07
N GLN A 257 20.47 -2.67 -41.28
CA GLN A 257 21.25 -1.62 -40.63
C GLN A 257 22.22 -2.17 -39.56
N TYR A 258 21.82 -3.21 -38.83
CA TYR A 258 22.67 -3.87 -37.84
C TYR A 258 23.89 -4.54 -38.44
N ASP A 259 23.72 -5.23 -39.56
CA ASP A 259 24.83 -5.90 -40.28
C ASP A 259 25.86 -4.91 -40.86
N GLN A 260 25.43 -3.70 -41.21
CA GLN A 260 26.32 -2.61 -41.65
C GLN A 260 27.14 -1.95 -40.52
N TRP A 261 26.78 -2.16 -39.27
CA TRP A 261 27.47 -1.56 -38.10
C TRP A 261 28.52 -2.52 -37.50
N PHE A 262 28.49 -3.79 -37.86
CA PHE A 262 29.38 -4.82 -37.33
C PHE A 262 30.29 -5.48 -38.41
N SER A 263 30.19 -5.08 -39.65
CA SER A 263 31.15 -5.37 -40.73
C SER A 263 32.17 -4.20 -40.88
#